data_d88ce193433a2b9f03600fc59f31bba3
#
_entry.id   d88ce193433a2b9f03600fc59f31bba3
#
_cell.length_a   1.000
_cell.length_b   1.000
_cell.length_c   1.000
_cell.angle_alpha   90.00
_cell.angle_beta   90.00
_cell.angle_gamma   90.00
#
_symmetry.space_group_name_H-M   'P 1'
#
loop_
_entity.id
_entity.type
_entity.pdbx_description
1 polymer ?
#
loop_
_entity_poly.entity_id
_entity_poly.type
_entity_poly.pdbx_seq_one_letter_code
_entity_poly.pdbx_strand_id
1 'polypeptide(L)'
;MPYVRKGSKKLTQHNVTSPLQNINAACKTCHTQSEDYLKSQIKDIQNSVAYDLRTAEYGIVSLITDIKNLRDALGQMPEYQTDGKADVKKVSAVLKEVLELHRKSQMRADFIGAENSTGFHNPREASRMLLQAIDMARQGQAKLVEIAARNGIKDFKISNLGFEDIQKLNPGEIRYKTDINGHKAGERYYKHEEINGNPPAQLLEDDKNLKPYNYKIVDKK
;
A
#
# COMPACT_ATOMS: atom_id res chain seq x y z
N MET A 1 -16.55 10.46 -18.84
CA MET A 1 -17.87 9.92 -18.52
C MET A 1 -18.61 9.63 -19.81
N PRO A 2 -19.16 8.43 -19.99
CA PRO A 2 -19.91 8.09 -21.19
C PRO A 2 -21.20 8.91 -21.30
N TYR A 3 -21.66 9.07 -22.54
CA TYR A 3 -22.94 9.70 -22.78
C TYR A 3 -24.02 8.64 -22.98
N VAL A 4 -25.21 8.93 -22.46
CA VAL A 4 -26.42 8.16 -22.73
C VAL A 4 -27.45 9.03 -23.41
N ARG A 5 -28.27 8.43 -24.29
CA ARG A 5 -29.42 9.12 -24.89
C ARG A 5 -30.70 8.75 -24.17
N LYS A 6 -31.47 9.76 -23.80
CA LYS A 6 -32.80 9.60 -23.23
C LYS A 6 -33.77 10.39 -24.10
N GLY A 7 -34.42 9.71 -25.05
CA GLY A 7 -35.16 10.38 -26.11
C GLY A 7 -34.23 11.18 -27.02
N SER A 8 -34.56 12.43 -27.27
CA SER A 8 -33.76 13.37 -28.06
C SER A 8 -32.59 13.97 -27.32
N LYS A 9 -32.50 13.80 -25.99
CA LYS A 9 -31.48 14.44 -25.15
C LYS A 9 -30.25 13.55 -25.01
N LYS A 10 -29.07 14.14 -25.15
CA LYS A 10 -27.75 13.52 -24.83
C LYS A 10 -27.38 13.96 -23.41
N LEU A 11 -27.24 13.01 -22.53
CA LEU A 11 -26.93 13.25 -21.11
C LEU A 11 -25.61 12.57 -20.76
N THR A 12 -24.83 13.17 -19.88
CA THR A 12 -23.69 12.52 -19.29
C THR A 12 -24.16 11.47 -18.28
N GLN A 13 -23.63 10.28 -18.36
CA GLN A 13 -23.94 9.22 -17.40
C GLN A 13 -23.20 9.45 -16.10
N HIS A 14 -23.90 9.87 -15.07
CA HIS A 14 -23.38 10.06 -13.72
C HIS A 14 -23.49 8.76 -12.90
N ASN A 15 -23.03 7.66 -13.46
CA ASN A 15 -22.95 6.40 -12.73
C ASN A 15 -21.60 6.27 -12.03
N VAL A 16 -21.58 5.87 -10.77
CA VAL A 16 -20.40 5.65 -9.95
C VAL A 16 -19.69 4.31 -10.28
N THR A 17 -20.03 3.72 -11.41
CA THR A 17 -19.48 2.45 -11.88
C THR A 17 -18.10 2.66 -12.50
N SER A 18 -17.18 1.75 -12.22
CA SER A 18 -15.85 1.78 -12.84
C SER A 18 -15.95 1.77 -14.38
N PRO A 19 -15.17 2.58 -15.09
CA PRO A 19 -15.07 2.54 -16.55
C PRO A 19 -14.75 1.16 -17.11
N LEU A 20 -14.06 0.30 -16.32
CA LEU A 20 -13.78 -1.10 -16.69
C LEU A 20 -15.04 -1.93 -16.93
N GLN A 21 -16.13 -1.61 -16.27
CA GLN A 21 -17.43 -2.28 -16.48
C GLN A 21 -18.18 -1.78 -17.71
N ASN A 22 -17.69 -0.72 -18.34
CA ASN A 22 -18.37 -0.09 -19.46
C ASN A 22 -17.37 0.44 -20.51
N ILE A 23 -16.40 -0.40 -20.87
CA ILE A 23 -15.30 -0.03 -21.77
C ILE A 23 -15.84 0.46 -23.13
N ASN A 24 -16.88 -0.17 -23.64
CA ASN A 24 -17.46 0.22 -24.93
C ASN A 24 -17.97 1.65 -24.94
N ALA A 25 -18.59 2.10 -23.86
CA ALA A 25 -19.10 3.47 -23.78
C ALA A 25 -18.07 4.47 -23.21
N ALA A 26 -17.13 4.00 -22.38
CA ALA A 26 -16.17 4.86 -21.72
C ALA A 26 -14.88 5.07 -22.55
N CYS A 27 -14.40 4.02 -23.21
CA CYS A 27 -13.10 4.02 -23.87
C CYS A 27 -13.18 3.91 -25.39
N LYS A 28 -14.04 3.05 -25.91
CA LYS A 28 -14.13 2.77 -27.36
C LYS A 28 -14.74 3.89 -28.20
N THR A 29 -15.23 4.93 -27.60
CA THR A 29 -15.57 6.18 -28.32
C THR A 29 -14.37 6.85 -28.97
N CYS A 30 -13.17 6.65 -28.41
CA CYS A 30 -11.90 7.20 -28.92
C CYS A 30 -10.88 6.13 -29.27
N HIS A 31 -10.95 4.96 -28.63
CA HIS A 31 -10.00 3.85 -28.82
C HIS A 31 -10.59 2.80 -29.75
N THR A 32 -9.89 2.46 -30.81
CA THR A 32 -10.29 1.48 -31.84
C THR A 32 -9.88 0.05 -31.51
N GLN A 33 -9.00 -0.13 -30.51
CA GLN A 33 -8.48 -1.42 -30.10
C GLN A 33 -9.59 -2.31 -29.51
N SER A 34 -9.29 -3.59 -29.40
CA SER A 34 -10.21 -4.54 -28.75
C SER A 34 -10.43 -4.21 -27.28
N GLU A 35 -11.54 -4.66 -26.73
CA GLU A 35 -11.85 -4.49 -25.31
C GLU A 35 -10.80 -5.16 -24.43
N ASP A 36 -10.37 -6.37 -24.80
CA ASP A 36 -9.36 -7.13 -24.07
C ASP A 36 -7.99 -6.42 -24.06
N TYR A 37 -7.62 -5.82 -25.18
CA TYR A 37 -6.41 -5.01 -25.23
C TYR A 37 -6.49 -3.83 -24.26
N LEU A 38 -7.59 -3.10 -24.26
CA LEU A 38 -7.77 -1.95 -23.37
C LEU A 38 -7.76 -2.38 -21.90
N LYS A 39 -8.40 -3.50 -21.58
CA LYS A 39 -8.36 -4.07 -20.23
C LYS A 39 -6.95 -4.47 -19.81
N SER A 40 -6.17 -5.10 -20.70
CA SER A 40 -4.81 -5.49 -20.37
C SER A 40 -3.93 -4.27 -20.08
N GLN A 41 -4.04 -3.20 -20.88
CA GLN A 41 -3.27 -1.96 -20.65
C GLN A 41 -3.61 -1.31 -19.30
N ILE A 42 -4.88 -1.26 -18.95
CA ILE A 42 -5.30 -0.74 -17.64
C ILE A 42 -4.70 -1.58 -16.52
N LYS A 43 -4.77 -2.90 -16.67
CA LYS A 43 -4.26 -3.84 -15.68
C LYS A 43 -2.75 -3.75 -15.51
N ASP A 44 -2.01 -3.62 -16.58
CA ASP A 44 -0.55 -3.50 -16.53
C ASP A 44 -0.13 -2.25 -15.74
N ILE A 45 -0.84 -1.13 -15.95
CA ILE A 45 -0.63 0.09 -15.18
C ILE A 45 -0.95 -0.14 -13.69
N GLN A 46 -2.09 -0.73 -13.40
CA GLN A 46 -2.51 -0.99 -12.02
C GLN A 46 -1.59 -1.96 -11.29
N ASN A 47 -1.13 -3.02 -11.97
CA ASN A 47 -0.18 -3.96 -11.41
C ASN A 47 1.16 -3.30 -11.06
N SER A 48 1.66 -2.44 -11.94
CA SER A 48 2.91 -1.70 -11.69
C SER A 48 2.79 -0.82 -10.44
N VAL A 49 1.72 -0.04 -10.34
CA VAL A 49 1.52 0.83 -9.18
C VAL A 49 1.27 0.04 -7.89
N ALA A 50 0.57 -1.07 -7.99
CA ALA A 50 0.35 -1.94 -6.84
C ALA A 50 1.64 -2.59 -6.33
N TYR A 51 2.56 -2.95 -7.23
CA TYR A 51 3.88 -3.43 -6.85
C TYR A 51 4.69 -2.36 -6.11
N ASP A 52 4.71 -1.14 -6.64
CA ASP A 52 5.38 0.00 -6.00
C ASP A 52 4.78 0.28 -4.61
N LEU A 53 3.45 0.22 -4.49
CA LEU A 53 2.75 0.42 -3.22
C LEU A 53 3.17 -0.62 -2.18
N ARG A 54 3.18 -1.90 -2.55
CA ARG A 54 3.62 -2.96 -1.62
C ARG A 54 5.08 -2.80 -1.21
N THR A 55 5.93 -2.41 -2.14
CA THR A 55 7.33 -2.13 -1.83
C THR A 55 7.47 -0.99 -0.81
N ALA A 56 6.69 0.06 -0.97
CA ALA A 56 6.64 1.16 -0.01
C ALA A 56 6.12 0.71 1.36
N GLU A 57 5.04 -0.07 1.40
CA GLU A 57 4.48 -0.63 2.63
C GLU A 57 5.49 -1.49 3.39
N TYR A 58 6.22 -2.38 2.70
CA TYR A 58 7.27 -3.20 3.33
C TYR A 58 8.42 -2.36 3.88
N GLY A 59 8.82 -1.31 3.17
CA GLY A 59 9.82 -0.37 3.65
C GLY A 59 9.36 0.38 4.90
N ILE A 60 8.09 0.78 4.94
CA ILE A 60 7.49 1.46 6.10
C ILE A 60 7.41 0.51 7.31
N VAL A 61 6.96 -0.73 7.11
CA VAL A 61 6.90 -1.73 8.20
C VAL A 61 8.30 -2.04 8.74
N SER A 62 9.30 -2.12 7.86
CA SER A 62 10.70 -2.28 8.28
C SER A 62 11.15 -1.10 9.16
N LEU A 63 10.86 0.13 8.74
CA LEU A 63 11.17 1.32 9.54
C LEU A 63 10.45 1.34 10.90
N ILE A 64 9.17 0.97 10.94
CA ILE A 64 8.39 0.89 12.19
C ILE A 64 9.02 -0.12 13.14
N THR A 65 9.42 -1.28 12.62
CA THR A 65 10.10 -2.31 13.41
C THR A 65 11.41 -1.80 14.00
N ASP A 66 12.20 -1.10 13.19
CA ASP A 66 13.48 -0.54 13.64
C ASP A 66 13.30 0.61 14.64
N ILE A 67 12.28 1.46 14.46
CA ILE A 67 11.89 2.48 15.44
C ILE A 67 11.55 1.81 16.78
N LYS A 68 10.75 0.74 16.75
CA LYS A 68 10.41 0.00 17.97
C LYS A 68 11.65 -0.57 18.63
N ASN A 69 12.53 -1.21 17.90
CA ASN A 69 13.73 -1.83 18.41
C ASN A 69 14.67 -0.79 19.08
N LEU A 70 14.90 0.34 18.41
CA LEU A 70 15.72 1.40 18.99
C LEU A 70 15.05 2.09 20.18
N ARG A 71 13.74 2.29 20.13
CA ARG A 71 12.96 2.82 21.23
C ARG A 71 13.08 1.96 22.49
N ASP A 72 12.96 0.64 22.31
CA ASP A 72 13.08 -0.32 23.40
C ASP A 72 14.51 -0.30 23.99
N ALA A 73 15.55 -0.22 23.15
CA ALA A 73 16.94 -0.13 23.59
C ALA A 73 17.23 1.17 24.35
N LEU A 74 16.81 2.32 23.82
CA LEU A 74 16.96 3.61 24.49
C LEU A 74 16.22 3.64 25.85
N GLY A 75 15.03 3.05 25.90
CA GLY A 75 14.23 3.00 27.13
C GLY A 75 14.86 2.19 28.27
N GLN A 76 15.86 1.36 28.00
CA GLN A 76 16.65 0.67 29.04
C GLN A 76 17.79 1.53 29.59
N MET A 77 18.13 2.63 28.96
CA MET A 77 19.23 3.49 29.37
C MET A 77 18.79 4.48 30.46
N PRO A 78 19.57 4.67 31.54
CA PRO A 78 19.19 5.53 32.67
C PRO A 78 18.84 6.97 32.27
N GLU A 79 19.53 7.54 31.28
CA GLU A 79 19.31 8.89 30.78
C GLU A 79 17.91 9.09 30.14
N TYR A 80 17.33 8.01 29.63
CA TYR A 80 15.97 8.00 29.02
C TYR A 80 14.90 7.46 29.95
N GLN A 81 15.20 7.37 31.24
CA GLN A 81 14.26 6.93 32.27
C GLN A 81 13.83 8.09 33.18
N THR A 82 12.66 7.93 33.78
CA THR A 82 12.15 8.72 34.89
C THR A 82 11.52 7.74 35.87
N ASP A 83 11.91 7.78 37.12
CA ASP A 83 11.49 6.87 38.19
C ASP A 83 11.69 5.38 37.85
N GLY A 84 12.82 5.06 37.19
CA GLY A 84 13.15 3.69 36.79
C GLY A 84 12.33 3.12 35.62
N LYS A 85 11.56 3.95 34.93
CA LYS A 85 10.77 3.58 33.75
C LYS A 85 11.16 4.39 32.54
N ALA A 86 11.05 3.80 31.36
CA ALA A 86 11.29 4.50 30.11
C ALA A 86 10.40 5.76 29.98
N ASP A 87 11.04 6.90 29.80
CA ASP A 87 10.38 8.17 29.58
C ASP A 87 10.10 8.36 28.08
N VAL A 88 8.83 8.17 27.72
CA VAL A 88 8.37 8.27 26.32
C VAL A 88 8.67 9.62 25.70
N LYS A 89 8.66 10.72 26.49
CA LYS A 89 8.93 12.06 25.96
C LYS A 89 10.41 12.22 25.62
N LYS A 90 11.31 11.78 26.49
CA LYS A 90 12.76 11.82 26.26
C LYS A 90 13.13 10.97 25.04
N VAL A 91 12.63 9.74 24.96
CA VAL A 91 12.91 8.84 23.82
C VAL A 91 12.34 9.41 22.53
N SER A 92 11.09 9.90 22.55
CA SER A 92 10.48 10.48 21.35
C SER A 92 11.16 11.75 20.87
N ALA A 93 11.75 12.54 21.77
CA ALA A 93 12.52 13.72 21.39
C ALA A 93 13.76 13.36 20.57
N VAL A 94 14.47 12.29 20.95
CA VAL A 94 15.63 11.78 20.20
C VAL A 94 15.22 11.23 18.83
N LEU A 95 14.05 10.60 18.74
CA LEU A 95 13.54 9.98 17.52
C LEU A 95 12.73 10.94 16.64
N LYS A 96 12.63 12.22 16.99
CA LYS A 96 11.71 13.18 16.34
C LYS A 96 11.83 13.19 14.82
N GLU A 97 13.04 13.33 14.28
CA GLU A 97 13.25 13.38 12.82
C GLU A 97 12.85 12.08 12.13
N VAL A 98 13.11 10.94 12.76
CA VAL A 98 12.73 9.63 12.24
C VAL A 98 11.20 9.47 12.21
N LEU A 99 10.54 9.91 13.29
CA LEU A 99 9.08 9.88 13.37
C LEU A 99 8.41 10.80 12.33
N GLU A 100 9.06 11.93 12.01
CA GLU A 100 8.60 12.79 10.92
C GLU A 100 8.77 12.14 9.54
N LEU A 101 9.91 11.48 9.30
CA LEU A 101 10.15 10.73 8.07
C LEU A 101 9.14 9.58 7.91
N HIS A 102 8.89 8.83 8.99
CA HIS A 102 7.88 7.79 9.01
C HIS A 102 6.50 8.34 8.64
N ARG A 103 6.05 9.41 9.28
CA ARG A 103 4.75 10.03 8.98
C ARG A 103 4.64 10.48 7.52
N LYS A 104 5.68 11.11 7.00
CA LYS A 104 5.72 11.58 5.60
C LYS A 104 5.73 10.42 4.60
N SER A 105 6.42 9.35 4.92
CA SER A 105 6.47 8.12 4.13
C SER A 105 5.08 7.47 4.10
N GLN A 106 4.51 7.22 5.27
CA GLN A 106 3.21 6.58 5.40
C GLN A 106 2.11 7.38 4.71
N MET A 107 2.05 8.70 4.91
CA MET A 107 1.03 9.54 4.27
C MET A 107 1.04 9.42 2.74
N ARG A 108 2.19 9.24 2.13
CA ARG A 108 2.30 9.04 0.68
C ARG A 108 1.79 7.68 0.23
N ALA A 109 2.12 6.63 0.96
CA ALA A 109 1.64 5.29 0.67
C ALA A 109 0.12 5.21 0.88
N ASP A 110 -0.38 5.74 1.99
CA ASP A 110 -1.81 5.78 2.31
C ASP A 110 -2.60 6.57 1.26
N PHE A 111 -2.07 7.69 0.77
CA PHE A 111 -2.70 8.50 -0.26
C PHE A 111 -2.89 7.71 -1.57
N ILE A 112 -1.85 6.98 -2.01
CA ILE A 112 -1.95 6.15 -3.21
C ILE A 112 -2.79 4.90 -2.94
N GLY A 113 -2.71 4.31 -1.75
CA GLY A 113 -3.53 3.17 -1.35
C GLY A 113 -5.03 3.48 -1.27
N ALA A 114 -5.37 4.74 -0.98
CA ALA A 114 -6.76 5.21 -0.91
C ALA A 114 -7.32 5.64 -2.28
N GLU A 115 -6.47 5.83 -3.28
CA GLU A 115 -6.86 6.24 -4.62
C GLU A 115 -7.57 5.09 -5.34
N ASN A 116 -8.78 5.33 -5.83
CA ASN A 116 -9.71 4.29 -6.29
C ASN A 116 -9.42 3.73 -7.68
N SER A 117 -8.45 4.28 -8.41
CA SER A 117 -8.08 3.79 -9.74
C SER A 117 -6.83 2.89 -9.73
N THR A 118 -6.22 2.69 -8.57
CA THR A 118 -4.94 2.00 -8.42
C THR A 118 -3.87 2.62 -9.33
N GLY A 119 -3.79 3.95 -9.30
CA GLY A 119 -2.83 4.73 -10.07
C GLY A 119 -3.15 4.92 -11.55
N PHE A 120 -4.25 4.35 -12.08
CA PHE A 120 -4.59 4.46 -13.50
C PHE A 120 -4.79 5.91 -13.94
N HIS A 121 -5.33 6.77 -13.09
CA HIS A 121 -5.54 8.19 -13.42
C HIS A 121 -4.24 8.95 -13.66
N ASN A 122 -3.20 8.63 -12.92
CA ASN A 122 -1.88 9.21 -13.08
C ASN A 122 -0.77 8.29 -12.56
N PRO A 123 -0.39 7.26 -13.33
CA PRO A 123 0.59 6.27 -12.88
C PRO A 123 1.97 6.86 -12.58
N ARG A 124 2.37 7.90 -13.31
CA ARG A 124 3.65 8.58 -13.07
C ARG A 124 3.68 9.24 -11.70
N GLU A 125 2.62 9.93 -11.33
CA GLU A 125 2.54 10.60 -10.04
C GLU A 125 2.42 9.58 -8.91
N ALA A 126 1.65 8.51 -9.11
CA ALA A 126 1.55 7.42 -8.15
C ALA A 126 2.94 6.81 -7.86
N SER A 127 3.67 6.37 -8.88
CA SER A 127 5.02 5.83 -8.71
C SER A 127 5.99 6.85 -8.10
N ARG A 128 5.93 8.13 -8.50
CA ARG A 128 6.75 9.18 -7.91
C ARG A 128 6.54 9.32 -6.41
N MET A 129 5.29 9.31 -5.97
CA MET A 129 4.96 9.40 -4.55
C MET A 129 5.41 8.17 -3.77
N LEU A 130 5.23 6.99 -4.34
CA LEU A 130 5.66 5.74 -3.71
C LEU A 130 7.17 5.61 -3.61
N LEU A 131 7.92 6.02 -4.64
CA LEU A 131 9.38 6.10 -4.58
C LEU A 131 9.86 7.06 -3.49
N GLN A 132 9.18 8.21 -3.33
CA GLN A 132 9.48 9.12 -2.22
C GLN A 132 9.15 8.49 -0.86
N ALA A 133 8.09 7.69 -0.75
CA ALA A 133 7.79 6.98 0.48
C ALA A 133 8.89 5.99 0.84
N ILE A 134 9.36 5.22 -0.14
CA ILE A 134 10.48 4.28 0.03
C ILE A 134 11.76 5.01 0.47
N ASP A 135 12.11 6.09 -0.21
CA ASP A 135 13.30 6.88 0.11
C ASP A 135 13.24 7.45 1.53
N MET A 136 12.11 8.01 1.93
CA MET A 136 11.91 8.51 3.30
C MET A 136 12.02 7.40 4.36
N ALA A 137 11.50 6.22 4.08
CA ALA A 137 11.65 5.08 4.97
C ALA A 137 13.13 4.69 5.13
N ARG A 138 13.88 4.65 4.04
CA ARG A 138 15.32 4.37 4.06
C ARG A 138 16.14 5.45 4.75
N GLN A 139 15.81 6.72 4.55
CA GLN A 139 16.41 7.83 5.30
C GLN A 139 16.14 7.69 6.80
N GLY A 140 14.93 7.29 7.18
CA GLY A 140 14.58 7.02 8.56
C GLY A 140 15.44 5.91 9.17
N GLN A 141 15.63 4.80 8.44
CA GLN A 141 16.50 3.71 8.86
C GLN A 141 17.97 4.15 9.03
N ALA A 142 18.50 4.94 8.09
CA ALA A 142 19.86 5.48 8.20
C ALA A 142 20.02 6.36 9.45
N LYS A 143 19.03 7.21 9.73
CA LYS A 143 19.03 8.04 10.95
C LYS A 143 18.95 7.20 12.23
N LEU A 144 18.24 6.09 12.23
CA LEU A 144 18.19 5.19 13.38
C LEU A 144 19.58 4.60 13.70
N VAL A 145 20.34 4.21 12.67
CA VAL A 145 21.71 3.73 12.83
C VAL A 145 22.60 4.83 13.44
N GLU A 146 22.48 6.07 12.94
CA GLU A 146 23.22 7.21 13.47
C GLU A 146 22.87 7.50 14.93
N ILE A 147 21.57 7.49 15.27
CA ILE A 147 21.12 7.69 16.66
C ILE A 147 21.61 6.56 17.57
N ALA A 148 21.53 5.31 17.12
CA ALA A 148 22.04 4.16 17.87
C ALA A 148 23.53 4.32 18.18
N ALA A 149 24.33 4.67 17.17
CA ALA A 149 25.77 4.88 17.34
C ALA A 149 26.10 6.02 18.32
N ARG A 150 25.41 7.15 18.22
CA ARG A 150 25.58 8.29 19.15
C ARG A 150 25.23 7.94 20.60
N ASN A 151 24.34 6.98 20.80
CA ASN A 151 23.96 6.51 22.14
C ASN A 151 24.76 5.26 22.58
N GLY A 152 25.83 4.91 21.87
CA GLY A 152 26.70 3.80 22.26
C GLY A 152 26.09 2.42 22.03
N ILE A 153 24.95 2.32 21.33
CA ILE A 153 24.33 1.06 20.95
C ILE A 153 25.11 0.50 19.75
N LYS A 154 25.90 -0.53 20.01
CA LYS A 154 26.72 -1.21 19.01
C LYS A 154 25.87 -2.21 18.24
N ASP A 155 26.23 -2.43 16.98
CA ASP A 155 25.63 -3.47 16.13
C ASP A 155 24.11 -3.33 15.89
N PHE A 156 23.56 -2.12 15.98
CA PHE A 156 22.18 -1.87 15.60
C PHE A 156 21.99 -2.17 14.10
N LYS A 157 21.14 -3.15 13.81
CA LYS A 157 20.85 -3.59 12.44
C LYS A 157 19.49 -3.15 12.02
N ILE A 158 19.40 -2.62 10.80
CA ILE A 158 18.12 -2.31 10.16
C ILE A 158 17.47 -3.55 9.58
N SER A 159 16.16 -3.57 9.62
CA SER A 159 15.32 -4.62 9.04
C SER A 159 15.14 -4.41 7.54
N ASN A 160 14.92 -5.51 6.84
CA ASN A 160 14.49 -5.50 5.45
C ASN A 160 13.38 -6.56 5.32
N LEU A 161 12.21 -6.21 5.84
CA LEU A 161 11.10 -7.14 5.96
C LEU A 161 10.37 -7.27 4.62
N GLY A 162 10.05 -8.50 4.26
CA GLY A 162 9.14 -8.83 3.18
C GLY A 162 7.81 -9.34 3.72
N PHE A 163 6.97 -9.84 2.83
CA PHE A 163 5.65 -10.34 3.18
C PHE A 163 5.65 -11.45 4.23
N GLU A 164 6.52 -12.45 4.08
CA GLU A 164 6.62 -13.57 5.01
C GLU A 164 7.07 -13.15 6.41
N ASP A 165 7.96 -12.17 6.48
CA ASP A 165 8.45 -11.65 7.76
C ASP A 165 7.35 -10.91 8.50
N ILE A 166 6.55 -10.13 7.78
CA ILE A 166 5.40 -9.41 8.33
C ILE A 166 4.36 -10.40 8.85
N GLN A 167 4.13 -11.49 8.14
CA GLN A 167 3.25 -12.56 8.63
C GLN A 167 3.72 -13.19 9.94
N LYS A 168 5.03 -13.37 10.11
CA LYS A 168 5.61 -13.90 11.35
C LYS A 168 5.47 -12.92 12.52
N LEU A 169 5.56 -11.62 12.24
CA LEU A 169 5.42 -10.59 13.28
C LEU A 169 4.01 -10.54 13.88
N ASN A 170 2.98 -10.67 13.04
CA ASN A 170 1.58 -10.56 13.44
C ASN A 170 0.68 -11.61 12.75
N PRO A 171 0.88 -12.90 13.01
CA PRO A 171 0.16 -13.95 12.29
C PRO A 171 -1.36 -13.90 12.48
N GLY A 172 -1.84 -13.37 13.61
CA GLY A 172 -3.28 -13.22 13.91
C GLY A 172 -3.91 -11.93 13.41
N GLU A 173 -3.12 -10.94 13.01
CA GLU A 173 -3.59 -9.61 12.65
C GLU A 173 -3.51 -9.33 11.15
N ILE A 174 -2.83 -10.18 10.40
CA ILE A 174 -2.68 -10.00 8.95
C ILE A 174 -4.02 -10.27 8.29
N ARG A 175 -4.55 -9.21 7.70
CA ARG A 175 -5.83 -9.26 7.00
C ARG A 175 -5.74 -9.90 5.62
N TYR A 176 -4.55 -9.98 5.05
CA TYR A 176 -4.33 -10.53 3.72
C TYR A 176 -3.61 -11.85 3.83
N LYS A 177 -4.20 -12.90 3.35
CA LYS A 177 -3.53 -14.21 3.25
C LYS A 177 -2.57 -14.29 2.06
N THR A 178 -2.28 -13.13 1.44
CA THR A 178 -1.62 -13.17 0.17
C THR A 178 -0.85 -11.92 -0.08
N ASP A 179 0.27 -12.10 -0.71
CA ASP A 179 1.12 -11.02 -1.13
C ASP A 179 0.69 -10.48 -2.50
N ILE A 180 1.34 -9.43 -2.93
CA ILE A 180 1.13 -8.86 -4.23
C ILE A 180 1.66 -9.73 -5.36
N ASN A 181 2.73 -10.45 -5.10
CA ASN A 181 3.38 -11.32 -6.08
C ASN A 181 2.89 -12.75 -5.95
N GLY A 182 2.64 -13.16 -4.75
CA GLY A 182 2.06 -14.44 -4.39
C GLY A 182 0.66 -14.54 -4.83
N HIS A 183 0.26 -13.47 -5.39
CA HIS A 183 -0.90 -13.49 -6.15
C HIS A 183 -2.12 -13.76 -5.39
N LYS A 184 -2.13 -13.76 -4.11
CA LYS A 184 -3.37 -13.85 -3.47
C LYS A 184 -3.89 -12.48 -3.14
N ALA A 185 -3.19 -11.61 -2.49
CA ALA A 185 -3.62 -10.23 -2.42
C ALA A 185 -3.47 -9.55 -3.79
N GLY A 186 -2.35 -9.71 -4.41
CA GLY A 186 -2.14 -9.22 -5.76
C GLY A 186 -3.06 -9.87 -6.78
N GLU A 187 -3.29 -11.18 -6.68
CA GLU A 187 -4.22 -11.93 -7.47
C GLU A 187 -5.60 -11.34 -7.50
N ARG A 188 -6.07 -10.94 -6.39
CA ARG A 188 -7.42 -10.49 -6.27
C ARG A 188 -7.72 -9.19 -6.93
N TYR A 189 -6.75 -8.30 -6.91
CA TYR A 189 -6.90 -7.02 -7.57
C TYR A 189 -6.43 -7.06 -9.00
N TYR A 190 -5.45 -7.92 -9.24
CA TYR A 190 -4.60 -7.77 -10.41
C TYR A 190 -4.43 -9.06 -11.18
N LYS A 191 -5.16 -10.10 -10.86
CA LYS A 191 -5.14 -11.33 -11.62
C LYS A 191 -5.66 -11.08 -13.02
N HIS A 192 -4.79 -11.27 -13.97
CA HIS A 192 -5.11 -10.98 -15.36
C HIS A 192 -6.28 -11.82 -15.85
N GLU A 193 -6.30 -13.09 -15.47
CA GLU A 193 -7.34 -14.04 -15.82
C GLU A 193 -8.69 -13.63 -15.24
N GLU A 194 -8.69 -13.16 -14.00
CA GLU A 194 -9.92 -12.74 -13.33
C GLU A 194 -10.53 -11.51 -13.99
N ILE A 195 -9.70 -10.53 -14.34
CA ILE A 195 -10.21 -9.32 -15.00
C ILE A 195 -10.62 -9.58 -16.43
N ASN A 196 -9.86 -10.40 -17.15
CA ASN A 196 -10.17 -10.69 -18.55
C ASN A 196 -11.23 -11.77 -18.71
N GLY A 197 -11.27 -12.75 -17.82
CA GLY A 197 -12.25 -13.83 -17.85
C GLY A 197 -13.57 -13.47 -17.18
N ASN A 198 -13.52 -12.69 -16.11
CA ASN A 198 -14.69 -12.32 -15.34
C ASN A 198 -14.81 -10.80 -15.24
N PRO A 199 -15.96 -10.23 -15.63
CA PRO A 199 -16.23 -8.83 -15.32
C PRO A 199 -16.12 -8.56 -13.83
N PRO A 200 -15.70 -7.35 -13.41
CA PRO A 200 -15.56 -7.02 -12.01
C PRO A 200 -16.80 -7.26 -11.15
N ALA A 201 -17.99 -7.12 -11.73
CA ALA A 201 -19.23 -7.42 -11.04
C ALA A 201 -19.38 -8.92 -10.71
N GLN A 202 -18.97 -9.80 -11.62
CA GLN A 202 -19.00 -11.26 -11.40
C GLN A 202 -17.96 -11.68 -10.35
N LEU A 203 -16.79 -11.05 -10.34
CA LEU A 203 -15.80 -11.30 -9.27
C LEU A 203 -16.37 -11.01 -7.88
N LEU A 204 -17.16 -9.96 -7.76
CA LEU A 204 -17.84 -9.61 -6.51
C LEU A 204 -18.95 -10.59 -6.13
N GLU A 205 -19.59 -11.22 -7.12
CA GLU A 205 -20.62 -12.23 -6.87
C GLU A 205 -20.02 -13.60 -6.54
N ASP A 206 -18.99 -14.00 -7.24
CA ASP A 206 -18.29 -15.27 -7.00
C ASP A 206 -17.61 -15.29 -5.63
N ASP A 207 -17.21 -14.14 -5.15
CA ASP A 207 -16.54 -13.95 -3.86
C ASP A 207 -17.47 -13.40 -2.77
N LYS A 208 -18.69 -13.89 -2.68
CA LYS A 208 -19.72 -13.43 -1.71
C LYS A 208 -19.24 -13.39 -0.26
N ASN A 209 -18.24 -14.20 0.08
CA ASN A 209 -17.61 -14.23 1.40
C ASN A 209 -16.36 -13.35 1.51
N LEU A 210 -16.01 -12.65 0.46
CA LEU A 210 -14.83 -11.83 0.40
C LEU A 210 -15.25 -10.37 0.27
N LYS A 211 -14.51 -9.52 0.95
CA LYS A 211 -14.71 -8.08 0.80
C LYS A 211 -14.39 -7.65 -0.63
N PRO A 212 -14.99 -6.57 -1.13
CA PRO A 212 -14.85 -6.11 -2.51
C PRO A 212 -13.41 -6.08 -3.04
N TYR A 213 -12.47 -5.89 -2.15
CA TYR A 213 -11.05 -5.83 -2.50
C TYR A 213 -10.32 -7.14 -2.32
N ASN A 214 -11.07 -8.20 -2.17
CA ASN A 214 -10.54 -9.54 -2.21
C ASN A 214 -9.54 -9.88 -1.10
N TYR A 215 -9.62 -9.26 0.03
CA TYR A 215 -8.92 -9.72 1.20
C TYR A 215 -9.62 -10.94 1.78
N LYS A 216 -8.84 -11.90 2.17
CA LYS A 216 -9.30 -12.82 3.20
C LYS A 216 -8.98 -12.19 4.54
N ILE A 217 -9.99 -11.73 5.23
CA ILE A 217 -9.83 -11.38 6.63
C ILE A 217 -9.56 -12.67 7.37
N VAL A 218 -8.46 -12.72 8.09
CA VAL A 218 -8.20 -13.84 9.00
C VAL A 218 -9.21 -13.69 10.13
N ASP A 219 -10.18 -14.60 10.18
CA ASP A 219 -11.11 -14.65 11.31
C ASP A 219 -10.29 -14.81 12.59
N LYS A 220 -10.47 -13.89 13.51
CA LYS A 220 -9.95 -14.06 14.87
C LYS A 220 -10.67 -15.27 15.46
N LYS A 221 -9.94 -16.35 15.68
CA LYS A 221 -10.38 -17.41 16.55
C LYS A 221 -10.22 -16.98 17.98
#